data_3efe5edc470e153d136cc8c0717255c8
#
_entry.id   3efe5edc470e153d136cc8c0717255c8
#
_cell.length_a   1.000
_cell.length_b   1.000
_cell.length_c   1.000
_cell.angle_alpha   90.00
_cell.angle_beta   90.00
_cell.angle_gamma   90.00
#
_symmetry.space_group_name_H-M   'P 1'
#
loop_
_entity.id
_entity.type
_entity.pdbx_description
1 polymer ?
#
loop_
_entity_poly.entity_id
_entity_poly.type
_entity_poly.pdbx_seq_one_letter_code
_entity_poly.pdbx_strand_id
1 'polypeptide(L)'
;MKRFHQFWRIASFLVLGAINAFTQQLGDTGFNPPIDNPAYPEESGPLVLIDEAHNNFHTVSGRYRAFADILRRDGFVVEGSSRPFSATQLAKAKILIANALAEENNGNWRLPRPSAFTSQEIDALEKWVREGGSLLLIADHMPFPGAAEALAARFGATFTNGFAFREDRSAR
;
A
#
# COMPACT_ATOMS: atom_id res chain seq x y z
N MET A 1 -74.86 -6.55 17.73
CA MET A 1 -73.90 -5.58 17.22
C MET A 1 -72.54 -5.85 17.88
N LYS A 2 -71.63 -6.56 17.21
CA LYS A 2 -70.30 -6.92 17.73
C LYS A 2 -69.27 -6.00 17.03
N ARG A 3 -68.57 -5.17 17.81
CA ARG A 3 -67.50 -4.30 17.33
C ARG A 3 -66.23 -5.12 17.19
N PHE A 4 -65.70 -5.24 15.98
CA PHE A 4 -64.39 -5.79 15.69
C PHE A 4 -63.34 -4.70 15.97
N HIS A 5 -62.47 -4.91 16.94
CA HIS A 5 -61.25 -4.12 17.12
C HIS A 5 -60.11 -4.78 16.34
N GLN A 6 -59.71 -4.13 15.28
CA GLN A 6 -58.60 -4.51 14.42
C GLN A 6 -57.33 -3.94 15.04
N PHE A 7 -56.52 -4.81 15.66
CA PHE A 7 -55.20 -4.45 16.15
C PHE A 7 -54.21 -4.43 14.96
N TRP A 8 -53.78 -3.26 14.59
CA TRP A 8 -52.66 -3.06 13.70
C TRP A 8 -51.33 -3.30 14.47
N ARG A 9 -50.71 -4.44 14.21
CA ARG A 9 -49.33 -4.71 14.65
C ARG A 9 -48.42 -4.06 13.64
N ILE A 10 -47.83 -2.94 14.01
CA ILE A 10 -46.70 -2.33 13.31
C ILE A 10 -45.47 -3.18 13.62
N ALA A 11 -45.06 -3.98 12.65
CA ALA A 11 -43.79 -4.68 12.69
C ALA A 11 -42.73 -3.68 12.26
N SER A 12 -42.05 -3.09 13.23
CA SER A 12 -40.82 -2.30 12.95
C SER A 12 -39.69 -3.24 12.57
N PHE A 13 -39.40 -3.36 11.27
CA PHE A 13 -38.20 -3.99 10.77
C PHE A 13 -37.02 -3.05 11.08
N LEU A 14 -36.29 -3.35 12.13
CA LEU A 14 -34.95 -2.82 12.36
C LEU A 14 -34.02 -3.47 11.33
N VAL A 15 -33.77 -2.77 10.22
CA VAL A 15 -32.66 -3.10 9.32
C VAL A 15 -31.38 -2.70 10.04
N LEU A 16 -30.78 -3.64 10.76
CA LEU A 16 -29.39 -3.53 11.18
C LEU A 16 -28.55 -3.64 9.90
N GLY A 17 -28.24 -2.49 9.30
CA GLY A 17 -27.19 -2.39 8.31
C GLY A 17 -25.88 -2.84 8.97
N ALA A 18 -25.39 -4.01 8.58
CA ALA A 18 -24.03 -4.42 8.88
C ALA A 18 -23.10 -3.40 8.23
N ILE A 19 -22.66 -2.40 9.01
CA ILE A 19 -21.54 -1.57 8.64
C ILE A 19 -20.34 -2.53 8.65
N ASN A 20 -19.92 -2.98 7.48
CA ASN A 20 -18.61 -3.59 7.33
C ASN A 20 -17.58 -2.53 7.74
N ALA A 21 -17.22 -2.53 9.01
CA ALA A 21 -16.06 -1.80 9.49
C ALA A 21 -14.85 -2.50 8.88
N PHE A 22 -14.50 -2.13 7.66
CA PHE A 22 -13.16 -2.35 7.17
C PHE A 22 -12.26 -1.60 8.15
N THR A 23 -11.57 -2.32 9.00
CA THR A 23 -10.49 -1.76 9.80
C THR A 23 -9.42 -1.29 8.82
N GLN A 24 -9.60 -0.09 8.30
CA GLN A 24 -8.58 0.56 7.49
C GLN A 24 -7.39 0.81 8.40
N GLN A 25 -6.26 0.21 8.05
CA GLN A 25 -4.98 0.57 8.64
C GLN A 25 -4.65 1.99 8.16
N LEU A 26 -5.02 2.97 8.95
CA LEU A 26 -4.66 4.37 8.70
C LEU A 26 -3.44 4.69 9.55
N GLY A 27 -2.46 5.35 8.95
CA GLY A 27 -1.35 5.92 9.70
C GLY A 27 -1.88 7.03 10.63
N ASP A 28 -1.32 7.13 11.83
CA ASP A 28 -1.61 8.23 12.74
C ASP A 28 -0.97 9.52 12.20
N THR A 29 -1.75 10.32 11.49
CA THR A 29 -1.32 11.61 10.95
C THR A 29 -1.26 12.72 12.01
N GLY A 30 -1.76 12.46 13.22
CA GLY A 30 -1.65 13.36 14.36
C GLY A 30 -0.36 13.14 15.16
N PHE A 31 0.28 11.99 15.02
CA PHE A 31 1.54 11.70 15.68
C PHE A 31 2.69 12.44 14.99
N ASN A 32 3.24 13.44 15.67
CA ASN A 32 4.26 14.32 15.15
C ASN A 32 5.52 14.31 16.06
N PRO A 33 6.31 13.21 16.05
CA PRO A 33 7.49 13.09 16.92
C PRO A 33 8.53 14.16 16.58
N PRO A 34 9.28 14.68 17.54
CA PRO A 34 10.39 15.58 17.25
C PRO A 34 11.47 14.87 16.42
N ILE A 35 12.07 15.60 15.48
CA ILE A 35 13.27 15.18 14.76
C ILE A 35 14.32 16.24 15.06
N ASP A 36 15.10 15.98 16.12
CA ASP A 36 16.07 16.96 16.61
C ASP A 36 17.26 17.15 15.66
N ASN A 37 17.60 16.12 14.89
CA ASN A 37 18.71 16.13 13.93
C ASN A 37 18.21 15.56 12.59
N PRO A 38 17.54 16.33 11.75
CA PRO A 38 17.09 15.86 10.44
C PRO A 38 18.30 15.52 9.55
N ALA A 39 18.13 14.51 8.70
CA ALA A 39 19.19 14.03 7.79
C ALA A 39 19.62 15.11 6.78
N TYR A 40 18.69 15.99 6.42
CA TYR A 40 18.91 17.10 5.50
C TYR A 40 18.20 18.37 5.99
N PRO A 41 18.66 19.56 5.60
CA PRO A 41 17.85 20.77 5.73
C PRO A 41 16.51 20.61 5.00
N GLU A 42 15.51 21.37 5.40
CA GLU A 42 14.15 21.27 4.85
C GLU A 42 14.16 21.29 3.31
N GLU A 43 13.51 20.32 2.69
CA GLU A 43 13.36 20.13 1.24
C GLU A 43 14.68 20.11 0.44
N SER A 44 15.83 19.84 1.07
CA SER A 44 17.12 19.78 0.39
C SER A 44 17.64 18.37 0.17
N GLY A 45 16.99 17.38 0.76
CA GLY A 45 17.35 15.97 0.64
C GLY A 45 16.94 15.35 -0.71
N PRO A 46 17.34 14.10 -0.92
CA PRO A 46 16.96 13.38 -2.13
C PRO A 46 15.45 13.30 -2.35
N LEU A 47 15.02 13.29 -3.62
CA LEU A 47 13.64 13.00 -4.00
C LEU A 47 13.32 11.53 -3.70
N VAL A 48 12.23 11.30 -2.99
CA VAL A 48 11.61 9.98 -2.76
C VAL A 48 10.28 9.94 -3.52
N LEU A 49 10.15 9.00 -4.45
CA LEU A 49 8.90 8.74 -5.14
C LEU A 49 8.19 7.55 -4.51
N ILE A 50 6.96 7.76 -4.04
CA ILE A 50 6.06 6.69 -3.62
C ILE A 50 5.23 6.28 -4.83
N ASP A 51 5.30 5.00 -5.18
CA ASP A 51 4.57 4.47 -6.32
C ASP A 51 3.05 4.56 -6.13
N GLU A 52 2.37 5.14 -7.09
CA GLU A 52 0.92 5.27 -7.17
C GLU A 52 0.37 4.79 -8.54
N ALA A 53 1.25 4.20 -9.38
CA ALA A 53 0.89 3.78 -10.72
C ALA A 53 0.35 2.34 -10.80
N HIS A 54 0.65 1.50 -9.80
CA HIS A 54 0.42 0.06 -9.85
C HIS A 54 -0.70 -0.38 -8.91
N ASN A 55 -1.88 0.25 -9.01
CA ASN A 55 -3.10 -0.08 -8.28
C ASN A 55 -2.91 -0.23 -6.76
N ASN A 56 -1.89 0.38 -6.22
CA ASN A 56 -1.61 0.41 -4.79
C ASN A 56 -2.39 1.55 -4.10
N PHE A 57 -2.88 1.26 -2.91
CA PHE A 57 -3.60 2.23 -2.08
C PHE A 57 -2.72 2.89 -1.02
N HIS A 58 -1.42 2.60 -1.04
CA HIS A 58 -0.40 3.16 -0.15
C HIS A 58 0.19 4.44 -0.75
N THR A 59 -0.67 5.41 -1.00
CA THR A 59 -0.30 6.67 -1.65
C THR A 59 0.26 7.69 -0.65
N VAL A 60 0.96 8.69 -1.17
CA VAL A 60 1.52 9.83 -0.41
C VAL A 60 0.46 10.56 0.43
N SER A 61 -0.75 10.73 -0.10
CA SER A 61 -1.86 11.38 0.59
C SER A 61 -2.78 10.40 1.33
N GLY A 62 -2.62 9.10 1.09
CA GLY A 62 -3.42 8.03 1.63
C GLY A 62 -2.77 7.37 2.85
N ARG A 63 -2.64 6.04 2.82
CA ARG A 63 -2.14 5.26 3.96
C ARG A 63 -0.69 5.55 4.33
N TYR A 64 0.12 6.03 3.37
CA TYR A 64 1.51 6.38 3.62
C TYR A 64 1.74 7.86 3.92
N ARG A 65 0.67 8.63 4.15
CA ARG A 65 0.79 10.04 4.53
C ARG A 65 1.68 10.25 5.76
N ALA A 66 1.45 9.50 6.83
CA ALA A 66 2.27 9.64 8.05
C ALA A 66 3.76 9.33 7.78
N PHE A 67 4.05 8.32 6.96
CA PHE A 67 5.41 8.00 6.55
C PHE A 67 6.03 9.11 5.67
N ALA A 68 5.28 9.62 4.70
CA ALA A 68 5.71 10.73 3.86
C ALA A 68 6.00 12.00 4.66
N ASP A 69 5.15 12.29 5.65
CA ASP A 69 5.31 13.46 6.52
C ASP A 69 6.57 13.35 7.40
N ILE A 70 6.91 12.15 7.89
CA ILE A 70 8.17 11.92 8.62
C ILE A 70 9.38 12.15 7.70
N LEU A 71 9.37 11.61 6.49
CA LEU A 71 10.46 11.82 5.53
C LEU A 71 10.64 13.29 5.17
N ARG A 72 9.56 14.03 4.94
CA ARG A 72 9.63 15.49 4.66
C ARG A 72 10.26 16.25 5.82
N ARG A 73 9.91 15.92 7.05
CA ARG A 73 10.46 16.54 8.25
C ARG A 73 11.93 16.15 8.49
N ASP A 74 12.35 15.01 7.96
CA ASP A 74 13.76 14.59 7.93
C ASP A 74 14.55 15.23 6.75
N GLY A 75 13.87 16.12 6.00
CA GLY A 75 14.45 16.97 4.95
C GLY A 75 14.38 16.39 3.54
N PHE A 76 13.74 15.22 3.34
CA PHE A 76 13.54 14.66 2.00
C PHE A 76 12.45 15.39 1.23
N VAL A 77 12.58 15.42 -0.11
CA VAL A 77 11.48 15.76 -1.02
C VAL A 77 10.66 14.50 -1.28
N VAL A 78 9.36 14.51 -1.02
CA VAL A 78 8.50 13.31 -1.16
C VAL A 78 7.33 13.60 -2.08
N GLU A 79 7.22 12.82 -3.16
CA GLU A 79 6.16 12.94 -4.17
C GLU A 79 5.52 11.58 -4.47
N GLY A 80 4.26 11.59 -4.94
CA GLY A 80 3.60 10.43 -5.52
C GLY A 80 3.96 10.28 -7.00
N SER A 81 4.18 9.04 -7.44
CA SER A 81 4.45 8.72 -8.84
C SER A 81 3.29 7.95 -9.46
N SER A 82 2.49 8.61 -10.27
CA SER A 82 1.37 8.02 -11.00
C SER A 82 1.73 7.51 -12.40
N ARG A 83 3.01 7.41 -12.73
CA ARG A 83 3.52 6.95 -14.04
C ARG A 83 4.31 5.66 -13.89
N PRO A 84 4.23 4.75 -14.88
CA PRO A 84 5.11 3.59 -14.97
C PRO A 84 6.59 3.97 -14.89
N PHE A 85 7.42 3.06 -14.39
CA PHE A 85 8.84 3.33 -14.20
C PHE A 85 9.59 3.47 -15.51
N SER A 86 10.40 4.52 -15.60
CA SER A 86 11.28 4.77 -16.73
C SER A 86 12.69 5.17 -16.25
N ALA A 87 13.70 4.96 -17.08
CA ALA A 87 15.07 5.34 -16.76
C ALA A 87 15.20 6.82 -16.37
N THR A 88 14.47 7.70 -17.06
CA THR A 88 14.50 9.15 -16.79
C THR A 88 13.93 9.50 -15.41
N GLN A 89 12.87 8.83 -15.00
CA GLN A 89 12.25 9.03 -13.69
C GLN A 89 13.13 8.47 -12.58
N LEU A 90 13.64 7.25 -12.77
CA LEU A 90 14.49 6.54 -11.80
C LEU A 90 15.80 7.30 -11.53
N ALA A 91 16.41 7.93 -12.53
CA ALA A 91 17.68 8.61 -12.41
C ALA A 91 17.72 9.73 -11.35
N LYS A 92 16.57 10.25 -10.92
CA LYS A 92 16.47 11.44 -10.07
C LYS A 92 15.92 11.14 -8.67
N ALA A 93 15.55 9.91 -8.35
CA ALA A 93 14.80 9.62 -7.14
C ALA A 93 15.29 8.38 -6.41
N LYS A 94 14.84 8.23 -5.16
CA LYS A 94 14.70 6.96 -4.44
C LYS A 94 13.28 6.45 -4.66
N ILE A 95 13.08 5.15 -4.73
CA ILE A 95 11.76 4.59 -5.06
C ILE A 95 11.23 3.76 -3.89
N LEU A 96 9.97 4.02 -3.51
CA LEU A 96 9.20 3.18 -2.61
C LEU A 96 8.00 2.60 -3.36
N ILE A 97 7.87 1.29 -3.31
CA ILE A 97 6.74 0.53 -3.84
C ILE A 97 6.11 -0.26 -2.70
N ALA A 98 4.82 -0.09 -2.48
CA ALA A 98 4.11 -0.80 -1.43
C ALA A 98 2.82 -1.41 -1.96
N ASN A 99 2.71 -2.74 -1.88
CA ASN A 99 1.51 -3.50 -2.22
C ASN A 99 0.96 -3.22 -3.64
N ALA A 100 1.84 -3.23 -4.62
CA ALA A 100 1.51 -3.03 -6.03
C ALA A 100 0.73 -4.23 -6.62
N LEU A 101 -0.17 -3.94 -7.56
CA LEU A 101 -0.96 -4.92 -8.32
C LEU A 101 -1.00 -4.55 -9.81
N ALA A 102 -1.18 -5.53 -10.68
CA ALA A 102 -1.39 -5.33 -12.11
C ALA A 102 -2.78 -4.76 -12.43
N GLU A 103 -3.75 -5.06 -11.58
CA GLU A 103 -5.16 -4.72 -11.73
C GLU A 103 -5.76 -4.36 -10.37
N GLU A 104 -6.94 -3.77 -10.34
CA GLU A 104 -7.65 -3.52 -9.09
C GLU A 104 -7.85 -4.83 -8.30
N ASN A 105 -7.79 -4.73 -6.98
CA ASN A 105 -7.96 -5.88 -6.09
C ASN A 105 -9.41 -6.37 -6.16
N ASN A 106 -9.62 -7.44 -6.91
CA ASN A 106 -10.93 -8.08 -7.12
C ASN A 106 -11.22 -9.23 -6.13
N GLY A 107 -10.40 -9.41 -5.10
CA GLY A 107 -10.53 -10.49 -4.11
C GLY A 107 -10.01 -11.86 -4.59
N ASN A 108 -9.56 -12.00 -5.81
CA ASN A 108 -8.87 -13.21 -6.26
C ASN A 108 -7.39 -13.16 -5.87
N TRP A 109 -7.02 -13.82 -4.79
CA TRP A 109 -5.68 -13.78 -4.21
C TRP A 109 -4.83 -15.01 -4.49
N ARG A 110 -5.32 -15.93 -5.32
CA ARG A 110 -4.64 -17.18 -5.65
C ARG A 110 -3.51 -16.98 -6.67
N LEU A 111 -2.52 -17.87 -6.63
CA LEU A 111 -1.50 -17.97 -7.68
C LEU A 111 -2.05 -18.76 -8.90
N PRO A 112 -1.57 -18.47 -10.13
CA PRO A 112 -0.60 -17.42 -10.44
C PRO A 112 -1.24 -16.02 -10.38
N ARG A 113 -0.48 -15.02 -9.89
CA ARG A 113 -0.89 -13.61 -9.96
C ARG A 113 -0.19 -12.93 -11.13
N PRO A 114 -0.89 -12.05 -11.88
CA PRO A 114 -0.22 -11.19 -12.83
C PRO A 114 0.82 -10.33 -12.12
N SER A 115 2.01 -10.16 -12.74
CA SER A 115 3.00 -9.22 -12.23
C SER A 115 2.43 -7.80 -12.22
N ALA A 116 2.65 -7.06 -11.13
CA ALA A 116 2.30 -5.64 -11.06
C ALA A 116 3.08 -4.80 -12.09
N PHE A 117 4.25 -5.29 -12.52
CA PHE A 117 5.20 -4.57 -13.36
C PHE A 117 5.37 -5.26 -14.69
N THR A 118 5.52 -4.47 -15.75
CA THR A 118 5.93 -4.96 -17.06
C THR A 118 7.40 -5.42 -17.03
N SER A 119 7.80 -6.26 -17.99
CA SER A 119 9.19 -6.68 -18.10
C SER A 119 10.15 -5.50 -18.29
N GLN A 120 9.73 -4.47 -19.04
CA GLN A 120 10.52 -3.27 -19.25
C GLN A 120 10.75 -2.48 -17.95
N GLU A 121 9.74 -2.39 -17.10
CA GLU A 121 9.88 -1.73 -15.78
C GLU A 121 10.80 -2.51 -14.86
N ILE A 122 10.67 -3.84 -14.83
CA ILE A 122 11.53 -4.73 -14.05
C ILE A 122 12.99 -4.57 -14.50
N ASP A 123 13.25 -4.59 -15.79
CA ASP A 123 14.60 -4.43 -16.36
C ASP A 123 15.17 -3.03 -16.04
N ALA A 124 14.34 -1.98 -16.12
CA ALA A 124 14.74 -0.61 -15.77
C ALA A 124 15.07 -0.47 -14.28
N LEU A 125 14.24 -1.04 -13.39
CA LEU A 125 14.46 -1.03 -11.95
C LEU A 125 15.70 -1.83 -11.55
N GLU A 126 15.88 -3.03 -12.12
CA GLU A 126 17.08 -3.85 -11.89
C GLU A 126 18.35 -3.10 -12.28
N LYS A 127 18.39 -2.58 -13.52
CA LYS A 127 19.53 -1.81 -14.01
C LYS A 127 19.82 -0.63 -13.10
N TRP A 128 18.82 0.16 -12.77
CA TRP A 128 18.95 1.33 -11.94
C TRP A 128 19.47 1.01 -10.52
N VAL A 129 18.99 -0.07 -9.88
CA VAL A 129 19.51 -0.51 -8.56
C VAL A 129 20.98 -0.93 -8.69
N ARG A 130 21.37 -1.67 -9.75
CA ARG A 130 22.76 -2.06 -9.99
C ARG A 130 23.69 -0.86 -10.20
N GLU A 131 23.14 0.26 -10.66
CA GLU A 131 23.85 1.54 -10.86
C GLU A 131 23.84 2.43 -9.59
N GLY A 132 23.38 1.92 -8.46
CA GLY A 132 23.37 2.63 -7.17
C GLY A 132 22.05 3.26 -6.78
N GLY A 133 20.97 2.95 -7.49
CA GLY A 133 19.62 3.33 -7.12
C GLY A 133 19.16 2.68 -5.82
N SER A 134 18.25 3.33 -5.09
CA SER A 134 17.72 2.83 -3.82
C SER A 134 16.23 2.48 -3.97
N LEU A 135 15.91 1.19 -3.88
CA LEU A 135 14.55 0.65 -3.96
C LEU A 135 14.12 0.09 -2.61
N LEU A 136 12.97 0.52 -2.10
CA LEU A 136 12.25 -0.14 -1.01
C LEU A 136 11.00 -0.80 -1.59
N LEU A 137 11.00 -2.13 -1.65
CA LEU A 137 9.86 -2.94 -2.14
C LEU A 137 9.18 -3.62 -0.97
N ILE A 138 7.90 -3.33 -0.77
CA ILE A 138 7.06 -3.87 0.30
C ILE A 138 5.90 -4.66 -0.31
N ALA A 139 5.70 -5.89 0.20
CA ALA A 139 4.54 -6.72 -0.12
C ALA A 139 4.17 -7.51 1.15
N ASP A 140 3.16 -7.06 1.88
CA ASP A 140 2.90 -7.49 3.25
C ASP A 140 2.16 -8.84 3.33
N HIS A 141 1.14 -9.07 2.51
CA HIS A 141 0.36 -10.32 2.47
C HIS A 141 -0.24 -10.54 1.07
N MET A 142 -0.76 -11.74 0.82
CA MET A 142 -1.41 -12.01 -0.45
C MET A 142 -2.53 -11.01 -0.76
N PRO A 143 -2.70 -10.54 -1.99
CA PRO A 143 -2.08 -11.01 -3.23
C PRO A 143 -0.79 -10.26 -3.62
N PHE A 144 -0.30 -9.33 -2.81
CA PHE A 144 0.79 -8.42 -3.16
C PHE A 144 2.14 -9.13 -3.38
N PRO A 145 2.55 -10.11 -2.54
CA PRO A 145 3.77 -10.87 -2.77
C PRO A 145 3.78 -11.57 -4.12
N GLY A 146 2.66 -12.19 -4.52
CA GLY A 146 2.54 -12.84 -5.82
C GLY A 146 2.66 -11.87 -7.00
N ALA A 147 2.13 -10.64 -6.87
CA ALA A 147 2.22 -9.61 -7.90
C ALA A 147 3.62 -8.97 -7.97
N ALA A 148 4.37 -8.96 -6.88
CA ALA A 148 5.72 -8.40 -6.79
C ALA A 148 6.83 -9.44 -7.04
N GLU A 149 6.50 -10.73 -7.15
CA GLU A 149 7.45 -11.85 -7.22
C GLU A 149 8.48 -11.69 -8.34
N ALA A 150 8.03 -11.33 -9.54
CA ALA A 150 8.93 -11.19 -10.71
C ALA A 150 9.98 -10.09 -10.49
N LEU A 151 9.62 -8.99 -9.85
CA LEU A 151 10.56 -7.93 -9.50
C LEU A 151 11.50 -8.36 -8.37
N ALA A 152 10.98 -8.96 -7.30
CA ALA A 152 11.78 -9.43 -6.17
C ALA A 152 12.84 -10.46 -6.59
N ALA A 153 12.48 -11.37 -7.52
CA ALA A 153 13.37 -12.39 -8.03
C ALA A 153 14.63 -11.82 -8.73
N ARG A 154 14.55 -10.64 -9.33
CA ARG A 154 15.71 -9.95 -9.94
C ARG A 154 16.80 -9.60 -8.93
N PHE A 155 16.42 -9.48 -7.66
CA PHE A 155 17.31 -9.19 -6.54
C PHE A 155 17.60 -10.43 -5.67
N GLY A 156 17.22 -11.63 -6.13
CA GLY A 156 17.41 -12.88 -5.41
C GLY A 156 16.49 -13.06 -4.20
N ALA A 157 15.42 -12.26 -4.08
CA ALA A 157 14.42 -12.36 -3.03
C ALA A 157 13.22 -13.19 -3.51
N THR A 158 12.70 -14.04 -2.64
CA THR A 158 11.48 -14.82 -2.88
C THR A 158 10.40 -14.38 -1.89
N PHE A 159 9.25 -14.01 -2.39
CA PHE A 159 8.07 -13.69 -1.59
C PHE A 159 7.12 -14.88 -1.52
N THR A 160 6.66 -15.21 -0.31
CA THR A 160 5.60 -16.20 -0.13
C THR A 160 4.25 -15.52 -0.24
N ASN A 161 3.41 -15.93 -1.20
CA ASN A 161 2.06 -15.39 -1.37
C ASN A 161 1.11 -15.96 -0.31
N GLY A 162 1.18 -15.41 0.89
CA GLY A 162 0.42 -15.87 2.05
C GLY A 162 0.25 -14.79 3.11
N PHE A 163 -0.12 -15.21 4.31
CA PHE A 163 -0.17 -14.37 5.50
C PHE A 163 0.82 -14.87 6.54
N ALA A 164 1.46 -13.95 7.26
CA ALA A 164 2.22 -14.27 8.46
C ALA A 164 1.36 -13.96 9.70
N PHE A 165 1.19 -14.93 10.59
CA PHE A 165 0.49 -14.76 11.86
C PHE A 165 1.12 -15.65 12.93
N ARG A 166 0.87 -15.30 14.19
CA ARG A 166 1.33 -16.11 15.32
C ARG A 166 0.36 -17.26 15.55
N GLU A 167 0.87 -18.47 15.74
CA GLU A 167 0.06 -19.69 16.00
C GLU A 167 -0.72 -19.61 17.32
N ASP A 168 -0.22 -18.85 18.32
CA ASP A 168 -0.84 -18.70 19.63
C ASP A 168 -2.11 -17.82 19.65
N ARG A 169 -2.56 -17.31 18.51
CA ARG A 169 -3.84 -16.62 18.36
C ARG A 169 -5.05 -17.52 18.14
N SER A 170 -4.91 -18.82 18.28
CA SER A 170 -6.06 -19.73 18.30
C SER A 170 -6.83 -19.54 19.61
N ALA A 171 -8.01 -18.97 19.51
CA ALA A 171 -9.02 -18.80 20.56
C ALA A 171 -8.85 -17.57 21.50
N ARG A 172 -9.33 -16.44 21.02
CA ARG A 172 -10.03 -15.49 21.89
C ARG A 172 -11.35 -15.07 21.24
#